data_bef5a6bfff0eb81d1a87fd9605d1f18b
#
_entry.id   bef5a6bfff0eb81d1a87fd9605d1f18b
#
_cell.length_a   1.000
_cell.length_b   1.000
_cell.length_c   1.000
_cell.angle_alpha   90.00
_cell.angle_beta   90.00
_cell.angle_gamma   90.00
#
_symmetry.space_group_name_H-M   'P 1'
#
loop_
_entity.id
_entity.type
_entity.pdbx_description
1 polymer ?
#
loop_
_entity_poly.entity_id
_entity_poly.type
_entity_poly.pdbx_seq_one_letter_code
_entity_poly.pdbx_strand_id
1 'polypeptide(L)'
;MIVGDKRAESKCLKALLDDADVMGLYGKSGIFHGYAAPNSLATLDFYVLIHRIDSVTLDAGVIDGTITDKLRRVRLQVDVADVSYQRMVERSEIIKDALERKFPSCIDSDTNGVAVIGQKVWNVCSVDIIIIESEEE
;
A
#
# COMPACT_ATOMS: atom_id res chain seq x y z
N MET A 1 -9.22 -18.52 8.51
CA MET A 1 -9.40 -17.22 7.83
C MET A 1 -9.78 -16.16 8.84
N ILE A 2 -9.20 -15.03 8.72
CA ILE A 2 -9.48 -13.92 9.61
C ILE A 2 -10.64 -13.11 9.02
N VAL A 3 -11.75 -13.11 9.68
CA VAL A 3 -12.88 -12.26 9.31
C VAL A 3 -12.56 -10.86 9.78
N GLY A 4 -12.56 -9.91 8.87
CA GLY A 4 -12.21 -8.54 9.21
C GLY A 4 -10.73 -8.40 9.50
N ASP A 5 -9.89 -8.79 8.55
CA ASP A 5 -8.45 -8.65 8.66
C ASP A 5 -8.10 -7.19 8.94
N LYS A 6 -7.49 -6.95 10.11
CA LYS A 6 -7.16 -5.62 10.60
C LYS A 6 -5.73 -5.20 10.29
N ARG A 7 -4.99 -6.02 9.56
CA ARG A 7 -3.62 -5.67 9.19
C ARG A 7 -3.62 -4.46 8.26
N ALA A 8 -2.62 -3.62 8.42
CA ALA A 8 -2.49 -2.41 7.64
C ALA A 8 -2.42 -2.68 6.13
N GLU A 9 -1.71 -3.75 5.72
CA GLU A 9 -1.61 -4.13 4.32
C GLU A 9 -2.98 -4.44 3.72
N SER A 10 -3.79 -5.19 4.45
CA SER A 10 -5.12 -5.57 3.99
C SER A 10 -6.06 -4.38 3.93
N LYS A 11 -5.97 -3.47 4.89
CA LYS A 11 -6.74 -2.23 4.86
C LYS A 11 -6.36 -1.37 3.67
N CYS A 12 -5.07 -1.27 3.39
CA CYS A 12 -4.56 -0.51 2.26
C CYS A 12 -5.04 -1.13 0.94
N LEU A 13 -4.91 -2.45 0.80
CA LEU A 13 -5.37 -3.17 -0.38
C LEU A 13 -6.86 -2.94 -0.61
N LYS A 14 -7.66 -3.09 0.45
CA LYS A 14 -9.10 -2.89 0.37
C LYS A 14 -9.45 -1.46 -0.05
N ALA A 15 -8.76 -0.48 0.51
CA ALA A 15 -8.97 0.92 0.15
C ALA A 15 -8.78 1.16 -1.34
N LEU A 16 -7.73 0.57 -1.92
CA LEU A 16 -7.47 0.69 -3.34
C LEU A 16 -8.49 -0.08 -4.18
N LEU A 17 -8.86 -1.29 -3.76
CA LEU A 17 -9.84 -2.10 -4.50
C LEU A 17 -11.24 -1.49 -4.45
N ASP A 18 -11.59 -0.76 -3.40
CA ASP A 18 -12.89 -0.12 -3.26
C ASP A 18 -12.95 1.26 -3.96
N ASP A 19 -11.82 1.77 -4.42
CA ASP A 19 -11.77 3.09 -5.05
C ASP A 19 -12.09 2.97 -6.54
N ALA A 20 -13.09 3.71 -7.00
CA ALA A 20 -13.56 3.63 -8.38
C ALA A 20 -12.50 4.09 -9.39
N ASP A 21 -11.74 5.12 -9.06
CA ASP A 21 -10.70 5.63 -9.96
C ASP A 21 -9.57 4.63 -10.12
N VAL A 22 -9.17 3.99 -9.02
CA VAL A 22 -8.14 2.94 -9.04
C VAL A 22 -8.62 1.75 -9.84
N MET A 23 -9.82 1.29 -9.60
CA MET A 23 -10.38 0.12 -10.29
C MET A 23 -10.58 0.39 -11.78
N GLY A 24 -10.85 1.63 -12.16
CA GLY A 24 -10.93 2.01 -13.56
C GLY A 24 -9.61 1.89 -14.30
N LEU A 25 -8.48 1.99 -13.58
CA LEU A 25 -7.14 1.87 -14.17
C LEU A 25 -6.61 0.44 -14.14
N TYR A 26 -6.75 -0.24 -13.00
CA TYR A 26 -6.02 -1.48 -12.74
C TYR A 26 -6.87 -2.73 -12.83
N GLY A 27 -8.16 -2.63 -12.55
CA GLY A 27 -8.95 -3.82 -12.30
C GLY A 27 -8.39 -4.55 -11.08
N LYS A 28 -8.67 -5.84 -10.97
CA LYS A 28 -8.24 -6.62 -9.81
C LYS A 28 -6.85 -7.24 -9.97
N SER A 29 -6.31 -7.26 -11.19
CA SER A 29 -5.16 -8.09 -11.49
C SER A 29 -3.82 -7.38 -11.40
N GLY A 30 -3.80 -6.08 -11.20
CA GLY A 30 -2.56 -5.30 -11.16
C GLY A 30 -2.13 -4.85 -9.78
N ILE A 31 -2.86 -5.22 -8.73
CA ILE A 31 -2.58 -4.78 -7.36
C ILE A 31 -2.21 -5.98 -6.52
N PHE A 32 -1.03 -5.93 -5.93
CA PHE A 32 -0.47 -7.02 -5.14
C PHE A 32 -0.14 -6.56 -3.73
N HIS A 33 -0.12 -7.51 -2.81
CA HIS A 33 0.26 -7.27 -1.43
C HIS A 33 1.20 -8.39 -0.99
N GLY A 34 2.32 -8.00 -0.39
CA GLY A 34 3.41 -8.91 -0.13
C GLY A 34 4.36 -8.96 -1.32
N TYR A 35 4.39 -10.07 -2.03
CA TYR A 35 5.23 -10.24 -3.21
C TYR A 35 4.39 -10.49 -4.44
N ALA A 36 4.75 -9.81 -5.53
CA ALA A 36 4.21 -10.14 -6.83
C ALA A 36 5.03 -11.28 -7.44
N ALA A 37 4.35 -12.28 -7.97
CA ALA A 37 5.04 -13.38 -8.63
C ALA A 37 5.71 -12.87 -9.93
N PRO A 38 6.97 -13.22 -10.21
CA PRO A 38 7.64 -12.76 -11.42
C PRO A 38 6.88 -13.09 -12.70
N ASN A 39 6.20 -14.23 -12.73
CA ASN A 39 5.40 -14.62 -13.90
C ASN A 39 4.23 -13.65 -14.15
N SER A 40 3.63 -13.12 -13.09
CA SER A 40 2.56 -12.15 -13.22
C SER A 40 3.09 -10.84 -13.81
N LEU A 41 4.27 -10.42 -13.39
CA LEU A 41 4.89 -9.19 -13.86
C LEU A 41 5.32 -9.27 -15.33
N ALA A 42 5.65 -10.47 -15.80
CA ALA A 42 6.07 -10.66 -17.20
C ALA A 42 4.98 -10.27 -18.20
N THR A 43 3.71 -10.38 -17.82
CA THR A 43 2.57 -10.11 -18.70
C THR A 43 1.92 -8.75 -18.46
N LEU A 44 2.37 -8.01 -17.45
CA LEU A 44 1.79 -6.72 -17.10
C LEU A 44 2.70 -5.58 -17.57
N ASP A 45 2.10 -4.43 -17.83
CA ASP A 45 2.81 -3.18 -18.12
C ASP A 45 2.76 -2.22 -16.94
N PHE A 46 2.05 -2.59 -15.91
CA PHE A 46 1.88 -1.79 -14.69
C PHE A 46 1.58 -2.72 -13.52
N TYR A 47 1.91 -2.25 -12.31
CA TYR A 47 1.49 -2.92 -11.10
C TYR A 47 1.49 -1.96 -9.91
N VAL A 48 0.80 -2.33 -8.84
CA VAL A 48 0.89 -1.70 -7.53
C VAL A 48 1.24 -2.79 -6.53
N LEU A 49 2.26 -2.55 -5.74
CA LEU A 49 2.72 -3.50 -4.74
C LEU A 49 2.71 -2.84 -3.37
N ILE A 50 2.03 -3.47 -2.43
CA ILE A 50 1.92 -3.01 -1.06
C ILE A 50 2.75 -3.92 -0.18
N HIS A 51 3.69 -3.36 0.58
CA HIS A 51 4.46 -4.17 1.51
C HIS A 51 4.80 -3.40 2.78
N ARG A 52 4.95 -4.15 3.86
CA ARG A 52 5.24 -3.59 5.18
C ARG A 52 6.74 -3.31 5.28
N ILE A 53 7.07 -2.10 5.71
CA ILE A 53 8.46 -1.71 5.95
C ILE A 53 8.81 -1.96 7.42
N ASP A 54 8.01 -1.41 8.33
CA ASP A 54 8.20 -1.63 9.75
C ASP A 54 6.88 -1.44 10.51
N SER A 55 6.90 -1.82 11.77
CA SER A 55 5.81 -1.53 12.67
C SER A 55 6.36 -1.20 14.05
N VAL A 56 5.76 -0.23 14.70
CA VAL A 56 6.14 0.21 16.04
C VAL A 56 4.92 0.10 16.92
N THR A 57 5.03 -0.64 18.00
CA THR A 57 3.98 -0.73 19.00
C THR A 57 3.88 0.62 19.71
N LEU A 58 2.69 1.20 19.67
CA LEU A 58 2.43 2.41 20.40
C LEU A 58 2.06 2.04 21.83
N ASP A 59 2.58 2.80 22.77
CA ASP A 59 2.20 2.64 24.17
C ASP A 59 0.78 3.20 24.30
N ALA A 60 -0.19 2.31 24.24
CA ALA A 60 -1.60 2.69 24.21
C ALA A 60 -2.12 3.17 25.56
N GLY A 61 -1.24 3.32 26.53
CA GLY A 61 -1.62 3.80 27.82
C GLY A 61 -2.28 2.74 28.68
N VAL A 62 -1.94 2.80 29.95
CA VAL A 62 -2.60 2.02 30.97
C VAL A 62 -3.55 2.98 31.67
N ILE A 63 -4.85 2.76 31.48
CA ILE A 63 -5.86 3.52 32.19
C ILE A 63 -6.34 2.65 33.34
N ASP A 64 -6.16 3.12 34.57
CA ASP A 64 -6.59 2.40 35.77
C ASP A 64 -5.99 1.00 35.89
N GLY A 65 -4.75 0.83 35.45
CA GLY A 65 -4.09 -0.47 35.48
C GLY A 65 -4.58 -1.46 34.45
N THR A 66 -5.50 -1.07 33.60
CA THR A 66 -6.03 -1.93 32.55
C THR A 66 -5.39 -1.58 31.21
N ILE A 67 -4.80 -2.58 30.56
CA ILE A 67 -4.30 -2.40 29.20
C ILE A 67 -5.50 -2.40 28.29
N THR A 68 -5.78 -1.26 27.68
CA THR A 68 -6.79 -1.17 26.64
C THR A 68 -6.18 -1.64 25.33
N ASP A 69 -6.51 -1.11 24.22
CA ASP A 69 -6.08 -1.62 22.91
C ASP A 69 -4.58 -1.49 22.68
N LYS A 70 -4.00 -2.50 22.10
CA LYS A 70 -2.65 -2.39 21.54
C LYS A 70 -2.74 -1.79 20.16
N LEU A 71 -2.08 -0.67 20.00
CA LEU A 71 -2.00 0.02 18.72
C LEU A 71 -0.60 -0.11 18.16
N ARG A 72 -0.51 -0.21 16.85
CA ARG A 72 0.75 -0.18 16.13
C ARG A 72 0.72 0.89 15.06
N ARG A 73 1.83 1.59 14.96
CA ARG A 73 2.05 2.46 13.82
C ARG A 73 2.80 1.65 12.78
N VAL A 74 2.18 1.42 11.65
CA VAL A 74 2.74 0.60 10.59
C VAL A 74 3.14 1.48 9.43
N ARG A 75 4.38 1.34 9.00
CA ARG A 75 4.85 1.97 7.77
C ARG A 75 4.73 0.97 6.64
N LEU A 76 3.99 1.35 5.61
CA LEU A 76 3.87 0.59 4.39
C LEU A 76 4.53 1.35 3.26
N GLN A 77 5.04 0.62 2.30
CA GLN A 77 5.49 1.19 1.04
C GLN A 77 4.55 0.70 -0.05
N VAL A 78 4.00 1.64 -0.79
CA VAL A 78 3.13 1.35 -1.94
C VAL A 78 3.90 1.73 -3.18
N ASP A 79 4.33 0.73 -3.94
CA ASP A 79 5.09 0.94 -5.17
C ASP A 79 4.11 0.97 -6.34
N VAL A 80 4.08 2.09 -7.04
CA VAL A 80 3.28 2.26 -8.24
C VAL A 80 4.23 2.21 -9.43
N ALA A 81 4.14 1.16 -10.20
CA ALA A 81 5.09 0.88 -11.28
C ALA A 81 4.41 0.84 -12.63
N ASP A 82 5.10 1.35 -13.64
CA ASP A 82 4.66 1.32 -15.03
C ASP A 82 5.88 1.32 -15.94
N VAL A 83 5.76 0.69 -17.08
CA VAL A 83 6.82 0.71 -18.09
C VAL A 83 6.94 2.09 -18.74
N SER A 84 5.89 2.92 -18.64
CA SER A 84 5.90 4.30 -19.13
C SER A 84 6.06 5.25 -17.94
N TYR A 85 7.05 6.12 -18.00
CA TYR A 85 7.28 7.11 -16.94
C TYR A 85 6.07 8.03 -16.75
N GLN A 86 5.50 8.51 -17.84
CA GLN A 86 4.35 9.42 -17.77
C GLN A 86 3.14 8.76 -17.14
N ARG A 87 2.84 7.52 -17.53
CA ARG A 87 1.73 6.77 -16.90
C ARG A 87 2.01 6.50 -15.43
N MET A 88 3.26 6.22 -15.08
CA MET A 88 3.64 6.02 -13.69
C MET A 88 3.30 7.27 -12.85
N VAL A 89 3.66 8.45 -13.35
CA VAL A 89 3.36 9.71 -12.65
C VAL A 89 1.86 9.90 -12.50
N GLU A 90 1.10 9.73 -13.58
CA GLU A 90 -0.35 9.91 -13.55
C GLU A 90 -1.02 8.91 -12.60
N ARG A 91 -0.62 7.64 -12.66
CA ARG A 91 -1.20 6.59 -11.83
C ARG A 91 -0.82 6.76 -10.37
N SER A 92 0.40 7.21 -10.08
CA SER A 92 0.82 7.46 -8.70
C SER A 92 -0.02 8.56 -8.05
N GLU A 93 -0.40 9.58 -8.80
CA GLU A 93 -1.28 10.63 -8.27
C GLU A 93 -2.66 10.08 -7.92
N ILE A 94 -3.21 9.23 -8.77
CA ILE A 94 -4.52 8.61 -8.51
C ILE A 94 -4.44 7.70 -7.28
N ILE A 95 -3.38 6.92 -7.15
CA ILE A 95 -3.18 6.05 -5.97
C ILE A 95 -3.03 6.89 -4.71
N LYS A 96 -2.23 7.96 -4.75
CA LYS A 96 -2.05 8.84 -3.59
C LYS A 96 -3.36 9.48 -3.16
N ASP A 97 -4.14 9.95 -4.12
CA ASP A 97 -5.44 10.56 -3.83
C ASP A 97 -6.40 9.55 -3.19
N ALA A 98 -6.42 8.32 -3.68
CA ALA A 98 -7.25 7.26 -3.12
C ALA A 98 -6.86 6.95 -1.67
N LEU A 99 -5.56 6.87 -1.41
CA LEU A 99 -5.05 6.61 -0.06
C LEU A 99 -5.39 7.76 0.90
N GLU A 100 -5.25 8.99 0.45
CA GLU A 100 -5.59 10.17 1.28
C GLU A 100 -7.08 10.26 1.57
N ARG A 101 -7.93 9.85 0.64
CA ARG A 101 -9.38 9.81 0.89
C ARG A 101 -9.75 8.82 1.98
N LYS A 102 -9.08 7.67 2.02
CA LYS A 102 -9.39 6.63 3.00
C LYS A 102 -8.65 6.83 4.31
N PHE A 103 -7.41 7.27 4.24
CA PHE A 103 -6.55 7.47 5.40
C PHE A 103 -5.99 8.90 5.35
N PRO A 104 -6.76 9.91 5.81
CA PRO A 104 -6.30 11.30 5.74
C PRO A 104 -4.93 11.51 6.37
N SER A 105 -4.06 12.21 5.67
CA SER A 105 -2.69 12.51 6.11
C SER A 105 -1.79 11.28 6.29
N CYS A 106 -2.09 10.18 5.59
CA CYS A 106 -1.28 8.97 5.72
C CYS A 106 0.04 9.04 4.98
N ILE A 107 0.14 9.84 3.93
CA ILE A 107 1.35 9.88 3.09
C ILE A 107 2.46 10.63 3.81
N ASP A 108 3.59 9.93 4.03
CA ASP A 108 4.77 10.49 4.67
C ASP A 108 5.73 11.05 3.63
N SER A 109 5.99 10.29 2.58
CA SER A 109 6.89 10.72 1.50
C SER A 109 6.65 9.90 0.25
N ASP A 110 7.21 10.35 -0.87
CA ASP A 110 7.27 9.55 -2.09
C ASP A 110 8.63 9.73 -2.75
N THR A 111 9.04 8.72 -3.52
CA THR A 111 10.33 8.71 -4.20
C THR A 111 10.17 8.00 -5.54
N ASN A 112 10.70 8.59 -6.59
CA ASN A 112 10.69 7.98 -7.91
C ASN A 112 12.02 7.27 -8.16
N GLY A 113 11.93 6.12 -8.83
CA GLY A 113 13.11 5.34 -9.18
C GLY A 113 12.85 4.43 -10.35
N VAL A 114 13.81 3.59 -10.62
CA VAL A 114 13.75 2.61 -11.70
C VAL A 114 14.10 1.26 -11.13
N ALA A 115 13.32 0.26 -11.51
CA ALA A 115 13.59 -1.14 -11.14
C ALA A 115 13.68 -1.98 -12.41
N VAL A 116 14.58 -2.96 -12.39
CA VAL A 116 14.69 -3.94 -13.48
C VAL A 116 14.25 -5.28 -12.92
N ILE A 117 13.16 -5.81 -13.45
CA ILE A 117 12.63 -7.11 -13.03
C ILE A 117 12.53 -7.96 -14.28
N GLY A 118 13.28 -9.06 -14.29
CA GLY A 118 13.43 -9.85 -15.49
C GLY A 118 14.15 -9.04 -16.55
N GLN A 119 13.54 -8.89 -17.71
CA GLN A 119 14.08 -8.10 -18.81
C GLN A 119 13.33 -6.79 -19.03
N LYS A 120 12.42 -6.45 -18.08
CA LYS A 120 11.67 -5.22 -18.17
C LYS A 120 12.24 -4.15 -17.25
N VAL A 121 12.22 -2.92 -17.73
CA VAL A 121 12.57 -1.73 -16.94
C VAL A 121 11.27 -1.09 -16.50
N TRP A 122 11.13 -0.90 -15.19
CA TRP A 122 9.95 -0.31 -14.59
C TRP A 122 10.29 1.06 -14.01
N ASN A 123 9.43 2.03 -14.27
CA ASN A 123 9.45 3.29 -13.54
C ASN A 123 8.58 3.12 -12.31
N VAL A 124 9.09 3.43 -11.14
CA VAL A 124 8.43 3.16 -9.88
C VAL A 124 8.34 4.43 -9.04
N CYS A 125 7.14 4.73 -8.56
CA CYS A 125 6.95 5.70 -7.52
C CYS A 125 6.69 4.94 -6.21
N SER A 126 7.60 5.05 -5.26
CA SER A 126 7.45 4.42 -3.95
C SER A 126 6.83 5.42 -2.99
N VAL A 127 5.63 5.15 -2.55
CA VAL A 127 4.87 6.00 -1.64
C VAL A 127 4.94 5.39 -0.24
N ASP A 128 5.54 6.12 0.70
CA ASP A 128 5.58 5.71 2.10
C ASP A 128 4.36 6.24 2.81
N ILE A 129 3.59 5.35 3.41
CA ILE A 129 2.41 5.72 4.18
C ILE A 129 2.51 5.17 5.59
N ILE A 130 1.79 5.82 6.50
CA ILE A 130 1.73 5.41 7.89
C ILE A 130 0.27 5.18 8.25
N ILE A 131 -0.03 3.97 8.72
CA ILE A 131 -1.37 3.56 9.11
C ILE A 131 -1.32 3.03 10.53
N ILE A 132 -2.34 3.35 11.31
CA ILE A 132 -2.50 2.80 12.65
C ILE A 132 -3.27 1.49 12.55
N GLU A 133 -2.69 0.45 13.13
CA GLU A 133 -3.25 -0.90 13.16
C GLU A 133 -3.61 -1.23 14.60
N SER A 134 -4.80 -1.77 14.82
CA SER A 134 -5.23 -2.24 16.13
C SER A 134 -5.06 -3.74 16.21
N GLU A 135 -4.53 -4.22 17.33
CA GLU A 135 -4.46 -5.65 17.64
C GLU A 135 -5.71 -6.16 18.35
N GLU A 136 -6.69 -5.32 18.51
CA GLU A 136 -7.94 -5.70 19.15
C GLU A 136 -8.64 -6.80 18.37
N GLU A 137 -9.10 -7.79 19.09
CA GLU A 137 -9.85 -8.92 18.53
C GLU A 137 -11.28 -8.54 18.15
#